data_f4c71dd8fdaaac550670b997b8c2d59d
#
_entry.id   f4c71dd8fdaaac550670b997b8c2d59d
#
_cell.length_a   1.000
_cell.length_b   1.000
_cell.length_c   1.000
_cell.angle_alpha   90.00
_cell.angle_beta   90.00
_cell.angle_gamma   90.00
#
_symmetry.space_group_name_H-M   'P 1'
#
loop_
_entity.id
_entity.type
_entity.pdbx_description
1 polymer ?
#
loop_
_entity_poly.entity_id
_entity_poly.type
_entity_poly.pdbx_seq_one_letter_code
_entity_poly.pdbx_strand_id
1 'polypeptide(L)'
;MDVKTHYDMLIRENNDPFRDPPALQKYMELWDGQTFLDQMELDGSKTVLEIGVGTGRLAEKTARCCRHLTGIDLSPMTIARARENLQDFLNISLICDDFIQHQFDETFDVIYSSLTMMHFEDKKHVISKMNSLLNHNGLLCLSIDKNQSEWIDMGNRRIRIYPDTPERTVVHAKQTGLKTKRIVEVENAYILVFVK
;
A
#
# COMPACT_ATOMS: atom_id res chain seq x y z
N MET A 1 -20.62 6.80 0.88
CA MET A 1 -20.21 5.52 1.52
C MET A 1 -18.80 5.71 2.04
N ASP A 2 -18.45 5.15 3.20
CA ASP A 2 -17.09 5.16 3.72
C ASP A 2 -16.22 4.06 3.07
N VAL A 3 -14.91 4.22 3.20
CA VAL A 3 -13.90 3.34 2.56
C VAL A 3 -14.03 1.90 3.04
N LYS A 4 -14.16 1.68 4.35
CA LYS A 4 -14.27 0.33 4.94
C LYS A 4 -15.47 -0.44 4.38
N THR A 5 -16.65 0.19 4.38
CA THR A 5 -17.89 -0.41 3.84
C THR A 5 -17.73 -0.74 2.35
N HIS A 6 -17.06 0.12 1.58
CA HIS A 6 -16.82 -0.12 0.15
C HIS A 6 -15.99 -1.41 -0.07
N TYR A 7 -14.88 -1.56 0.64
CA TYR A 7 -14.00 -2.73 0.50
C TYR A 7 -14.63 -4.01 1.06
N ASP A 8 -15.39 -3.93 2.16
CA ASP A 8 -16.20 -5.06 2.64
C ASP A 8 -17.21 -5.54 1.56
N MET A 9 -17.82 -4.59 0.83
CA MET A 9 -18.75 -4.94 -0.26
C MET A 9 -18.03 -5.58 -1.45
N LEU A 10 -16.85 -5.09 -1.84
CA LEU A 10 -16.07 -5.71 -2.92
C LEU A 10 -15.80 -7.19 -2.64
N ILE A 11 -15.43 -7.54 -1.40
CA ILE A 11 -15.22 -8.95 -1.02
C ILE A 11 -16.52 -9.76 -1.11
N ARG A 12 -17.66 -9.20 -0.69
CA ARG A 12 -19.00 -9.87 -0.85
C ARG A 12 -19.36 -10.08 -2.31
N GLU A 13 -18.94 -9.21 -3.19
CA GLU A 13 -19.08 -9.29 -4.64
C GLU A 13 -18.03 -10.20 -5.30
N ASN A 14 -17.24 -10.91 -4.48
CA ASN A 14 -16.17 -11.81 -4.90
C ASN A 14 -15.04 -11.11 -5.70
N ASN A 15 -14.82 -9.82 -5.46
CA ASN A 15 -13.66 -9.12 -5.98
C ASN A 15 -12.43 -9.49 -5.12
N ASP A 16 -11.47 -10.20 -5.72
CA ASP A 16 -10.27 -10.67 -5.03
C ASP A 16 -9.05 -10.53 -5.96
N PRO A 17 -8.35 -9.39 -5.91
CA PRO A 17 -7.18 -9.15 -6.75
C PRO A 17 -6.05 -10.17 -6.63
N PHE A 18 -5.97 -10.89 -5.51
CA PHE A 18 -5.03 -12.00 -5.35
C PHE A 18 -5.36 -13.20 -6.27
N ARG A 19 -6.65 -13.48 -6.47
CA ARG A 19 -7.17 -14.62 -7.26
C ARG A 19 -7.59 -14.22 -8.67
N ASP A 20 -7.36 -12.99 -9.06
CA ASP A 20 -7.71 -12.53 -10.40
C ASP A 20 -7.05 -13.35 -11.50
N PRO A 21 -7.71 -13.53 -12.64
CA PRO A 21 -7.11 -14.15 -13.81
C PRO A 21 -5.82 -13.42 -14.23
N PRO A 22 -4.84 -14.11 -14.85
CA PRO A 22 -3.55 -13.53 -15.22
C PRO A 22 -3.65 -12.22 -16.02
N ALA A 23 -4.68 -12.05 -16.84
CA ALA A 23 -4.90 -10.82 -17.60
C ALA A 23 -5.22 -9.60 -16.70
N LEU A 24 -6.03 -9.79 -15.65
CA LEU A 24 -6.33 -8.74 -14.67
C LEU A 24 -5.14 -8.48 -13.75
N GLN A 25 -4.42 -9.51 -13.33
CA GLN A 25 -3.19 -9.34 -12.56
C GLN A 25 -2.17 -8.50 -13.35
N LYS A 26 -1.97 -8.82 -14.64
CA LYS A 26 -1.10 -8.04 -15.52
C LYS A 26 -1.59 -6.60 -15.71
N TYR A 27 -2.90 -6.39 -15.76
CA TYR A 27 -3.46 -5.04 -15.81
C TYR A 27 -3.14 -4.25 -14.54
N MET A 28 -3.26 -4.85 -13.36
CA MET A 28 -2.88 -4.20 -12.09
C MET A 28 -1.38 -3.88 -12.02
N GLU A 29 -0.53 -4.64 -12.70
CA GLU A 29 0.92 -4.36 -12.77
C GLU A 29 1.27 -3.04 -13.49
N LEU A 30 0.32 -2.41 -14.17
CA LEU A 30 0.51 -1.07 -14.75
C LEU A 30 0.67 0.02 -13.68
N TRP A 31 0.28 -0.24 -12.43
CA TRP A 31 0.47 0.66 -11.27
C TRP A 31 1.63 0.25 -10.38
N ASP A 32 1.81 -1.09 -10.17
CA ASP A 32 2.66 -1.60 -9.09
C ASP A 32 3.27 -2.98 -9.41
N GLY A 33 3.66 -3.18 -10.66
CA GLY A 33 4.31 -4.41 -11.10
C GLY A 33 5.74 -4.57 -10.59
N GLN A 34 6.54 -5.37 -11.33
CA GLN A 34 7.93 -5.66 -10.95
C GLN A 34 8.76 -4.40 -10.71
N THR A 35 8.54 -3.34 -11.51
CA THR A 35 9.22 -2.05 -11.32
C THR A 35 9.00 -1.49 -9.91
N PHE A 36 7.79 -1.60 -9.34
CA PHE A 36 7.50 -1.16 -7.97
C PHE A 36 8.23 -2.02 -6.94
N LEU A 37 8.19 -3.35 -7.11
CA LEU A 37 8.87 -4.28 -6.21
C LEU A 37 10.39 -4.05 -6.18
N ASP A 38 11.00 -3.81 -7.33
CA ASP A 38 12.44 -3.54 -7.44
C ASP A 38 12.86 -2.26 -6.69
N GLN A 39 11.96 -1.27 -6.56
CA GLN A 39 12.26 -0.04 -5.84
C GLN A 39 12.35 -0.24 -4.32
N MET A 40 11.79 -1.31 -3.77
CA MET A 40 11.83 -1.61 -2.34
C MET A 40 13.19 -2.12 -1.86
N GLU A 41 14.08 -2.54 -2.77
CA GLU A 41 15.43 -3.05 -2.47
C GLU A 41 15.39 -4.15 -1.39
N LEU A 42 14.45 -5.08 -1.54
CA LEU A 42 14.21 -6.13 -0.57
C LEU A 42 15.33 -7.18 -0.58
N ASP A 43 15.60 -7.69 0.59
CA ASP A 43 16.41 -8.90 0.82
C ASP A 43 15.87 -9.65 2.05
N GLY A 44 16.32 -10.89 2.25
CA GLY A 44 15.84 -11.76 3.33
C GLY A 44 16.10 -11.26 4.75
N SER A 45 16.74 -10.10 4.95
CA SER A 45 16.97 -9.49 6.26
C SER A 45 15.94 -8.44 6.64
N LYS A 46 15.19 -7.90 5.66
CA LYS A 46 14.32 -6.73 5.82
C LYS A 46 13.01 -7.05 6.52
N THR A 47 12.61 -6.18 7.44
CA THR A 47 11.24 -6.08 7.96
C THR A 47 10.45 -5.09 7.16
N VAL A 48 9.22 -5.45 6.81
CA VAL A 48 8.40 -4.70 5.85
C VAL A 48 7.01 -4.42 6.41
N LEU A 49 6.49 -3.21 6.20
CA LEU A 49 5.09 -2.86 6.45
C LEU A 49 4.39 -2.53 5.12
N GLU A 50 3.30 -3.22 4.82
CA GLU A 50 2.38 -2.88 3.75
C GLU A 50 1.14 -2.18 4.30
N ILE A 51 0.85 -0.96 3.82
CA ILE A 51 -0.33 -0.19 4.21
C ILE A 51 -1.38 -0.32 3.11
N GLY A 52 -2.55 -0.86 3.47
CA GLY A 52 -3.59 -1.26 2.52
C GLY A 52 -3.24 -2.60 1.86
N VAL A 53 -2.96 -3.63 2.67
CA VAL A 53 -2.53 -4.95 2.17
C VAL A 53 -3.57 -5.61 1.27
N GLY A 54 -4.83 -5.16 1.32
CA GLY A 54 -5.90 -5.72 0.54
C GLY A 54 -6.05 -7.23 0.76
N THR A 55 -6.28 -7.99 -0.31
CA THR A 55 -6.37 -9.45 -0.26
C THR A 55 -5.02 -10.16 -0.33
N GLY A 56 -3.90 -9.41 -0.32
CA GLY A 56 -2.55 -9.94 -0.22
C GLY A 56 -1.78 -10.06 -1.53
N ARG A 57 -2.23 -9.44 -2.63
CA ARG A 57 -1.64 -9.57 -3.97
C ARG A 57 -0.16 -9.17 -4.03
N LEU A 58 0.22 -8.05 -3.39
CA LEU A 58 1.63 -7.63 -3.31
C LEU A 58 2.34 -8.31 -2.14
N ALA A 59 1.63 -8.55 -1.02
CA ALA A 59 2.18 -9.23 0.15
C ALA A 59 2.78 -10.60 -0.20
N GLU A 60 2.12 -11.38 -1.06
CA GLU A 60 2.65 -12.66 -1.55
C GLU A 60 4.03 -12.53 -2.18
N LYS A 61 4.18 -11.55 -3.08
CA LYS A 61 5.43 -11.31 -3.82
C LYS A 61 6.52 -10.80 -2.85
N THR A 62 6.17 -9.87 -1.98
CA THR A 62 7.07 -9.24 -1.01
C THR A 62 7.56 -10.23 0.05
N ALA A 63 6.68 -11.08 0.58
CA ALA A 63 7.02 -12.05 1.62
C ALA A 63 8.07 -13.08 1.17
N ARG A 64 8.14 -13.37 -0.12
CA ARG A 64 9.18 -14.25 -0.70
C ARG A 64 10.58 -13.63 -0.65
N CYS A 65 10.68 -12.31 -0.48
CA CYS A 65 11.92 -11.56 -0.60
C CYS A 65 12.30 -10.81 0.69
N CYS A 66 11.55 -10.95 1.79
CA CYS A 66 11.82 -10.27 3.05
C CYS A 66 11.86 -11.24 4.24
N ARG A 67 12.41 -10.76 5.37
CA ARG A 67 12.42 -11.53 6.61
C ARG A 67 11.03 -11.68 7.20
N HIS A 68 10.29 -10.58 7.28
CA HIS A 68 8.94 -10.54 7.81
C HIS A 68 8.15 -9.40 7.18
N LEU A 69 6.89 -9.65 6.87
CA LEU A 69 5.95 -8.66 6.37
C LEU A 69 4.80 -8.50 7.38
N THR A 70 4.55 -7.27 7.76
CA THR A 70 3.33 -6.86 8.48
C THR A 70 2.42 -6.14 7.50
N GLY A 71 1.20 -6.64 7.30
CA GLY A 71 0.19 -6.03 6.44
C GLY A 71 -0.96 -5.47 7.28
N ILE A 72 -1.36 -4.21 7.03
CA ILE A 72 -2.51 -3.58 7.69
C ILE A 72 -3.57 -3.15 6.68
N ASP A 73 -4.85 -3.42 7.00
CA ASP A 73 -6.00 -2.97 6.21
C ASP A 73 -7.19 -2.66 7.13
N LEU A 74 -7.99 -1.69 6.73
CA LEU A 74 -9.15 -1.21 7.48
C LEU A 74 -10.34 -2.18 7.43
N SER A 75 -10.47 -2.97 6.32
CA SER A 75 -11.60 -3.83 6.05
C SER A 75 -11.43 -5.22 6.69
N PRO A 76 -12.29 -5.63 7.64
CA PRO A 76 -12.21 -6.95 8.24
C PRO A 76 -12.50 -8.08 7.24
N MET A 77 -13.33 -7.85 6.23
CA MET A 77 -13.58 -8.85 5.19
C MET A 77 -12.38 -9.02 4.27
N THR A 78 -11.71 -7.93 3.95
CA THR A 78 -10.48 -7.96 3.15
C THR A 78 -9.37 -8.69 3.91
N ILE A 79 -9.16 -8.40 5.19
CA ILE A 79 -8.18 -9.10 6.03
C ILE A 79 -8.52 -10.59 6.21
N ALA A 80 -9.79 -10.94 6.36
CA ALA A 80 -10.19 -12.35 6.42
C ALA A 80 -9.80 -13.08 5.12
N ARG A 81 -10.04 -12.47 3.96
CA ARG A 81 -9.65 -13.01 2.66
C ARG A 81 -8.13 -13.07 2.50
N ALA A 82 -7.39 -12.05 2.94
CA ALA A 82 -5.92 -12.08 2.92
C ALA A 82 -5.36 -13.23 3.76
N ARG A 83 -5.94 -13.53 4.94
CA ARG A 83 -5.54 -14.69 5.76
C ARG A 83 -5.72 -16.01 5.05
N GLU A 84 -6.83 -16.16 4.30
CA GLU A 84 -7.04 -17.37 3.47
C GLU A 84 -6.02 -17.47 2.35
N ASN A 85 -5.76 -16.36 1.65
CA ASN A 85 -4.86 -16.32 0.50
C ASN A 85 -3.40 -16.55 0.88
N LEU A 86 -2.99 -16.06 2.05
CA LEU A 86 -1.60 -16.03 2.50
C LEU A 86 -1.29 -17.10 3.58
N GLN A 87 -2.19 -18.07 3.80
CA GLN A 87 -2.08 -19.08 4.86
C GLN A 87 -0.79 -19.90 4.86
N ASP A 88 -0.16 -20.04 3.69
CA ASP A 88 1.08 -20.81 3.53
C ASP A 88 2.35 -20.00 3.85
N PHE A 89 2.23 -18.71 4.13
CA PHE A 89 3.35 -17.83 4.46
C PHE A 89 3.51 -17.70 5.98
N LEU A 90 4.60 -18.22 6.52
CA LEU A 90 4.89 -18.18 7.97
C LEU A 90 5.50 -16.84 8.41
N ASN A 91 5.91 -16.00 7.48
CA ASN A 91 6.56 -14.73 7.75
C ASN A 91 5.66 -13.52 7.46
N ILE A 92 4.33 -13.71 7.55
CA ILE A 92 3.35 -12.63 7.38
C ILE A 92 2.51 -12.48 8.65
N SER A 93 2.37 -11.23 9.11
CA SER A 93 1.40 -10.82 10.13
C SER A 93 0.35 -9.90 9.52
N LEU A 94 -0.94 -10.15 9.79
CA LEU A 94 -2.04 -9.36 9.24
C LEU A 94 -2.84 -8.68 10.36
N ILE A 95 -2.95 -7.35 10.25
CA ILE A 95 -3.63 -6.45 11.20
C ILE A 95 -4.89 -5.89 10.53
N CYS A 96 -6.04 -6.01 11.22
CA CYS A 96 -7.28 -5.37 10.82
C CYS A 96 -7.51 -4.14 11.70
N ASP A 97 -7.08 -2.97 11.21
CA ASP A 97 -7.23 -1.72 11.96
C ASP A 97 -7.06 -0.52 11.03
N ASP A 98 -7.43 0.68 11.53
CA ASP A 98 -7.09 1.95 10.88
C ASP A 98 -5.60 2.24 11.07
N PHE A 99 -4.87 2.39 9.96
CA PHE A 99 -3.44 2.68 10.01
C PHE A 99 -3.11 3.91 10.87
N ILE A 100 -3.95 4.95 10.83
CA ILE A 100 -3.70 6.19 11.59
C ILE A 100 -3.89 5.98 13.10
N GLN A 101 -4.83 5.13 13.50
CA GLN A 101 -5.15 4.88 14.91
C GLN A 101 -4.27 3.79 15.53
N HIS A 102 -3.84 2.82 14.74
CA HIS A 102 -3.08 1.66 15.20
C HIS A 102 -1.73 2.08 15.80
N GLN A 103 -1.38 1.51 16.94
CA GLN A 103 -0.07 1.68 17.58
C GLN A 103 0.81 0.48 17.25
N PHE A 104 1.93 0.72 16.56
CA PHE A 104 2.92 -0.30 16.26
C PHE A 104 3.99 -0.31 17.34
N ASP A 105 4.36 -1.50 17.81
CA ASP A 105 5.44 -1.70 18.78
C ASP A 105 6.80 -1.93 18.12
N GLU A 106 6.86 -1.87 16.78
CA GLU A 106 8.04 -2.14 15.98
C GLU A 106 8.26 -1.07 14.91
N THR A 107 9.45 -1.06 14.34
CA THR A 107 9.86 -0.24 13.20
C THR A 107 10.30 -1.10 12.03
N PHE A 108 10.29 -0.54 10.83
CA PHE A 108 10.44 -1.29 9.58
C PHE A 108 11.59 -0.76 8.72
N ASP A 109 12.26 -1.66 8.01
CA ASP A 109 13.29 -1.29 7.04
C ASP A 109 12.69 -0.76 5.75
N VAL A 110 11.49 -1.26 5.39
CA VAL A 110 10.73 -0.81 4.23
C VAL A 110 9.27 -0.63 4.62
N ILE A 111 8.69 0.51 4.26
CA ILE A 111 7.24 0.72 4.30
C ILE A 111 6.78 0.97 2.87
N TYR A 112 5.72 0.30 2.45
CA TYR A 112 5.16 0.57 1.14
C TYR A 112 3.63 0.65 1.15
N SER A 113 3.11 1.33 0.15
CA SER A 113 1.67 1.43 -0.09
C SER A 113 1.42 1.60 -1.58
N SER A 114 0.51 0.79 -2.12
CA SER A 114 0.06 0.91 -3.50
C SER A 114 -1.44 1.17 -3.53
N LEU A 115 -1.85 2.17 -4.32
CA LEU A 115 -3.26 2.53 -4.56
C LEU A 115 -4.11 2.76 -3.28
N THR A 116 -3.46 3.05 -2.16
CA THR A 116 -4.13 3.26 -0.86
C THR A 116 -4.04 4.71 -0.41
N MET A 117 -2.97 5.42 -0.78
CA MET A 117 -2.77 6.82 -0.37
C MET A 117 -3.95 7.72 -0.73
N MET A 118 -4.65 7.44 -1.82
CA MET A 118 -5.82 8.21 -2.25
C MET A 118 -6.99 8.21 -1.23
N HIS A 119 -7.02 7.28 -0.28
CA HIS A 119 -8.07 7.22 0.75
C HIS A 119 -7.83 8.13 1.95
N PHE A 120 -6.64 8.70 2.07
CA PHE A 120 -6.32 9.62 3.16
C PHE A 120 -6.44 11.08 2.70
N GLU A 121 -7.16 11.91 3.46
CA GLU A 121 -7.27 13.35 3.19
C GLU A 121 -6.00 14.10 3.62
N ASP A 122 -5.53 13.86 4.85
CA ASP A 122 -4.29 14.46 5.38
C ASP A 122 -3.06 13.60 5.05
N LYS A 123 -2.55 13.76 3.82
CA LYS A 123 -1.36 13.04 3.34
C LYS A 123 -0.12 13.31 4.19
N LYS A 124 0.05 14.54 4.66
CA LYS A 124 1.20 14.91 5.49
C LYS A 124 1.22 14.14 6.79
N HIS A 125 0.07 14.02 7.46
CA HIS A 125 -0.05 13.26 8.69
C HIS A 125 0.27 11.77 8.47
N VAL A 126 -0.26 11.18 7.41
CA VAL A 126 0.01 9.78 7.03
C VAL A 126 1.50 9.55 6.77
N ILE A 127 2.13 10.39 5.95
CA ILE A 127 3.57 10.29 5.64
C ILE A 127 4.42 10.52 6.91
N SER A 128 4.01 11.42 7.80
CA SER A 128 4.69 11.63 9.09
C SER A 128 4.66 10.37 9.95
N LYS A 129 3.53 9.69 10.02
CA LYS A 129 3.41 8.42 10.73
C LYS A 129 4.27 7.34 10.09
N MET A 130 4.24 7.20 8.75
CA MET A 130 5.12 6.27 8.03
C MET A 130 6.59 6.54 8.37
N ASN A 131 7.03 7.82 8.33
CA ASN A 131 8.40 8.18 8.68
C ASN A 131 8.76 7.82 10.13
N SER A 132 7.84 7.99 11.09
CA SER A 132 8.10 7.62 12.49
C SER A 132 8.37 6.12 12.66
N LEU A 133 7.72 5.30 11.84
CA LEU A 133 7.82 3.82 11.84
C LEU A 133 9.01 3.29 11.03
N LEU A 134 9.71 4.11 10.23
CA LEU A 134 10.88 3.67 9.49
C LEU A 134 12.11 3.58 10.41
N ASN A 135 12.92 2.55 10.19
CA ASN A 135 14.29 2.46 10.69
C ASN A 135 15.17 3.56 10.06
N HIS A 136 16.31 3.85 10.67
CA HIS A 136 17.32 4.72 10.06
C HIS A 136 17.79 4.12 8.72
N ASN A 137 17.86 4.95 7.67
CA ASN A 137 18.07 4.54 6.28
C ASN A 137 16.96 3.64 5.69
N GLY A 138 15.82 3.50 6.36
CA GLY A 138 14.67 2.77 5.85
C GLY A 138 14.04 3.47 4.64
N LEU A 139 13.36 2.69 3.79
CA LEU A 139 12.73 3.16 2.56
C LEU A 139 11.21 3.27 2.73
N LEU A 140 10.65 4.38 2.23
CA LEU A 140 9.22 4.53 1.98
C LEU A 140 8.99 4.47 0.48
N CYS A 141 8.17 3.51 0.01
CA CYS A 141 7.83 3.32 -1.39
C CYS A 141 6.32 3.51 -1.60
N LEU A 142 5.94 4.48 -2.38
CA LEU A 142 4.54 4.80 -2.67
C LEU A 142 4.26 4.66 -4.17
N SER A 143 3.24 3.91 -4.55
CA SER A 143 2.66 3.96 -5.88
C SER A 143 1.39 4.81 -5.82
N ILE A 144 1.38 5.95 -6.51
CA ILE A 144 0.25 6.88 -6.58
C ILE A 144 -0.33 6.91 -7.97
N ASP A 145 -1.66 6.84 -8.05
CA ASP A 145 -2.40 6.81 -9.31
C ASP A 145 -2.23 8.13 -10.09
N LYS A 146 -2.09 8.05 -11.40
CA LYS A 146 -2.16 9.20 -12.30
C LYS A 146 -3.57 9.75 -12.46
N ASN A 147 -4.60 8.96 -12.14
CA ASN A 147 -5.98 9.40 -12.20
C ASN A 147 -6.24 10.48 -11.14
N GLN A 148 -6.74 11.62 -11.59
CA GLN A 148 -7.04 12.78 -10.74
C GLN A 148 -8.54 12.91 -10.41
N SER A 149 -9.35 11.86 -10.61
CA SER A 149 -10.74 11.82 -10.14
C SER A 149 -10.78 11.91 -8.61
N GLU A 150 -11.74 12.65 -8.08
CA GLU A 150 -12.01 12.66 -6.62
C GLU A 150 -12.97 11.53 -6.21
N TRP A 151 -13.31 10.63 -7.11
CA TRP A 151 -14.27 9.56 -6.88
C TRP A 151 -13.84 8.26 -7.54
N ILE A 152 -14.01 7.17 -6.80
CA ILE A 152 -14.13 5.83 -7.38
C ILE A 152 -15.62 5.59 -7.58
N ASP A 153 -16.04 5.43 -8.83
CA ASP A 153 -17.43 5.22 -9.22
C ASP A 153 -17.61 3.79 -9.75
N MET A 154 -18.48 3.03 -9.09
CA MET A 154 -18.82 1.65 -9.44
C MET A 154 -20.23 1.56 -10.08
N GLY A 155 -20.81 2.70 -10.50
CA GLY A 155 -22.14 2.78 -11.09
C GLY A 155 -23.27 2.78 -10.05
N ASN A 156 -23.32 1.80 -9.18
CA ASN A 156 -24.32 1.68 -8.10
C ASN A 156 -23.89 2.34 -6.80
N ARG A 157 -22.59 2.68 -6.64
CA ARG A 157 -21.99 3.34 -5.49
C ARG A 157 -20.73 4.09 -5.87
N ARG A 158 -20.39 5.08 -5.06
CA ARG A 158 -19.13 5.81 -5.19
C ARG A 158 -18.55 6.15 -3.83
N ILE A 159 -17.23 6.23 -3.74
CA ILE A 159 -16.50 6.74 -2.59
C ILE A 159 -15.63 7.92 -2.99
N ARG A 160 -15.52 8.87 -2.07
CA ARG A 160 -14.60 9.99 -2.26
C ARG A 160 -13.16 9.51 -2.07
N ILE A 161 -12.29 10.01 -2.94
CA ILE A 161 -10.84 9.84 -2.83
C ILE A 161 -10.16 11.21 -2.95
N TYR A 162 -8.91 11.26 -2.56
CA TYR A 162 -8.09 12.46 -2.51
C TYR A 162 -6.85 12.21 -3.38
N PRO A 163 -6.89 12.56 -4.68
CA PRO A 163 -5.79 12.28 -5.59
C PRO A 163 -4.51 13.02 -5.20
N ASP A 164 -3.38 12.42 -5.56
CA ASP A 164 -2.05 12.95 -5.31
C ASP A 164 -1.33 13.33 -6.60
N THR A 165 -0.30 14.17 -6.47
CA THR A 165 0.71 14.37 -7.50
C THR A 165 2.10 14.13 -6.93
N PRO A 166 3.09 13.78 -7.78
CA PRO A 166 4.47 13.59 -7.33
C PRO A 166 5.01 14.80 -6.56
N GLU A 167 4.74 16.02 -7.06
CA GLU A 167 5.24 17.26 -6.47
C GLU A 167 4.68 17.48 -5.05
N ARG A 168 3.37 17.28 -4.87
CA ARG A 168 2.72 17.42 -3.55
C ARG A 168 3.22 16.38 -2.57
N THR A 169 3.33 15.12 -3.01
CA THR A 169 3.84 14.03 -2.18
C THR A 169 5.28 14.27 -1.75
N VAL A 170 6.14 14.73 -2.67
CA VAL A 170 7.52 15.13 -2.36
C VAL A 170 7.59 16.26 -1.34
N VAL A 171 6.72 17.27 -1.46
CA VAL A 171 6.65 18.38 -0.48
C VAL A 171 6.27 17.84 0.90
N HIS A 172 5.26 16.98 0.99
CA HIS A 172 4.85 16.37 2.26
C HIS A 172 5.97 15.52 2.87
N ALA A 173 6.61 14.66 2.07
CA ALA A 173 7.72 13.82 2.53
C ALA A 173 8.88 14.67 3.06
N LYS A 174 9.28 15.71 2.33
CA LYS A 174 10.34 16.65 2.77
C LYS A 174 9.99 17.34 4.09
N GLN A 175 8.75 17.76 4.26
CA GLN A 175 8.28 18.41 5.50
C GLN A 175 8.33 17.47 6.72
N THR A 176 8.32 16.17 6.52
CA THR A 176 8.45 15.17 7.59
C THR A 176 9.88 14.71 7.81
N GLY A 177 10.85 15.21 7.04
CA GLY A 177 12.28 14.88 7.17
C GLY A 177 12.79 13.82 6.20
N LEU A 178 11.91 13.22 5.40
CA LEU A 178 12.29 12.24 4.37
C LEU A 178 12.99 12.91 3.19
N LYS A 179 13.96 12.22 2.61
CA LYS A 179 14.66 12.64 1.39
C LYS A 179 14.17 11.83 0.19
N THR A 180 13.88 12.51 -0.91
CA THR A 180 13.54 11.80 -2.16
C THR A 180 14.76 11.07 -2.69
N LYS A 181 14.63 9.76 -2.88
CA LYS A 181 15.66 8.90 -3.46
C LYS A 181 15.45 8.72 -4.97
N ARG A 182 14.21 8.42 -5.39
CA ARG A 182 13.82 8.22 -6.79
C ARG A 182 12.36 8.57 -7.03
N ILE A 183 12.06 8.94 -8.26
CA ILE A 183 10.71 9.00 -8.81
C ILE A 183 10.75 8.25 -10.12
N VAL A 184 9.89 7.24 -10.27
CA VAL A 184 9.80 6.42 -11.48
C VAL A 184 8.37 6.52 -12.00
N GLU A 185 8.24 6.83 -13.27
CA GLU A 185 6.95 6.84 -13.95
C GLU A 185 6.69 5.46 -14.57
N VAL A 186 5.52 4.91 -14.29
CA VAL A 186 4.99 3.70 -14.95
C VAL A 186 3.72 4.05 -15.70
N GLU A 187 3.09 3.08 -16.35
CA GLU A 187 1.95 3.35 -17.25
C GLU A 187 0.84 4.15 -16.55
N ASN A 188 0.37 3.69 -15.38
CA ASN A 188 -0.78 4.27 -14.70
C ASN A 188 -0.45 4.95 -13.36
N ALA A 189 0.83 4.96 -12.94
CA ALA A 189 1.21 5.51 -11.64
C ALA A 189 2.56 6.22 -11.67
N TYR A 190 2.83 6.96 -10.60
CA TYR A 190 4.17 7.39 -10.20
C TYR A 190 4.61 6.60 -8.97
N ILE A 191 5.80 6.03 -9.05
CA ILE A 191 6.45 5.35 -7.92
C ILE A 191 7.40 6.33 -7.29
N LEU A 192 7.16 6.69 -6.03
CA LEU A 192 8.00 7.59 -5.27
C LEU A 192 8.74 6.83 -4.18
N VAL A 193 10.05 6.99 -4.14
CA VAL A 193 10.93 6.35 -3.16
C VAL A 193 11.61 7.42 -2.33
N PHE A 194 11.42 7.31 -1.02
CA PHE A 194 12.02 8.20 -0.03
C PHE A 194 12.90 7.40 0.93
N VAL A 195 13.89 8.06 1.53
CA VAL A 195 14.77 7.50 2.56
C VAL A 195 14.72 8.37 3.81
N LYS A 196 14.70 7.72 4.97
CA LYS A 196 14.78 8.37 6.29
C LYS A 196 16.19 8.82 6.65
#